data_0970731a1e83ea968da4856391fa3625
#
_entry.id   0970731a1e83ea968da4856391fa3625
#
_cell.length_a   1.000
_cell.length_b   1.000
_cell.length_c   1.000
_cell.angle_alpha   90.00
_cell.angle_beta   90.00
_cell.angle_gamma   90.00
#
_symmetry.space_group_name_H-M   'P 1'
#
loop_
_entity.id
_entity.type
_entity.pdbx_description
1 polymer ?
#
loop_
_entity_poly.entity_id
_entity_poly.type
_entity_poly.pdbx_seq_one_letter_code
_entity_poly.pdbx_strand_id
1 'polypeptide(L)'
;MKERLLREFAERFGNAEGAQVYFAPGRVNLIGEHTDYNGGHVFPCALDIGTYAVVRKRQDKRLFFYSMNYPEAGIINSSLTGQLEHNDEDGWANYPKGVIWAFEEKGMQPACGFEMMVYGNLPSGAGLSSSASLEVLTGWALRDIFEFEVSDQEIALISQHAENTFNGVRCGVMDQFAVAMGRAHQAIYLNTENLSYRYVPVQLQNMQLIISCTNKERGLADSKYNLRRMECERALADLQKVVSIRQLGELSTDDFEKYQAAITDDVCRRRARHAVSENARTIQAVQALENNDLNRFGRLMNASHQSLRDDYEVTGDELDALVEAAWDTEGVLGSRMTGAGFGGCTISLVRTEAVDNFIKNVGRIYRQQIGYPADFYICQIGDGPGKL
;
A
#
# COMPACT_ATOMS: atom_id res chain seq x y z
N MET A 1 -21.71 10.87 0.84
CA MET A 1 -21.25 9.50 0.57
C MET A 1 -22.14 8.45 1.28
N LYS A 2 -22.26 8.47 2.60
CA LYS A 2 -23.04 7.50 3.40
C LYS A 2 -24.46 7.23 2.87
N GLU A 3 -25.26 8.28 2.67
CA GLU A 3 -26.65 8.16 2.17
C GLU A 3 -26.72 7.53 0.77
N ARG A 4 -25.78 7.86 -0.12
CA ARG A 4 -25.66 7.23 -1.45
C ARG A 4 -25.43 5.73 -1.32
N LEU A 5 -24.46 5.34 -0.49
CA LEU A 5 -24.10 3.94 -0.30
C LEU A 5 -25.26 3.12 0.30
N LEU A 6 -25.97 3.67 1.30
CA LEU A 6 -27.13 3.00 1.89
C LEU A 6 -28.28 2.84 0.89
N ARG A 7 -28.51 3.79 -0.01
CA ARG A 7 -29.50 3.69 -1.08
C ARG A 7 -29.13 2.58 -2.08
N GLU A 8 -27.89 2.58 -2.59
CA GLU A 8 -27.39 1.56 -3.51
C GLU A 8 -27.44 0.15 -2.89
N PHE A 9 -27.11 0.06 -1.59
CA PHE A 9 -27.24 -1.19 -0.83
C PHE A 9 -28.70 -1.67 -0.77
N ALA A 10 -29.64 -0.76 -0.49
CA ALA A 10 -31.07 -1.08 -0.44
C ALA A 10 -31.60 -1.53 -1.80
N GLU A 11 -31.16 -0.94 -2.89
CA GLU A 11 -31.51 -1.34 -4.25
C GLU A 11 -30.99 -2.76 -4.58
N ARG A 12 -29.80 -3.12 -4.08
CA ARG A 12 -29.16 -4.42 -4.34
C ARG A 12 -29.67 -5.54 -3.42
N PHE A 13 -29.91 -5.24 -2.14
CA PHE A 13 -30.25 -6.22 -1.09
C PHE A 13 -31.66 -6.04 -0.51
N GLY A 14 -32.51 -5.24 -1.16
CA GLY A 14 -33.91 -5.06 -0.85
C GLY A 14 -34.23 -3.98 0.18
N ASN A 15 -33.37 -3.74 1.17
CA ASN A 15 -33.43 -2.63 2.12
C ASN A 15 -32.08 -2.40 2.80
N ALA A 16 -31.92 -1.33 3.57
CA ALA A 16 -30.71 -1.02 4.32
C ALA A 16 -30.92 -1.03 5.84
N GLU A 17 -32.00 -1.64 6.34
CA GLU A 17 -32.25 -1.72 7.77
C GLU A 17 -31.17 -2.52 8.48
N GLY A 18 -30.59 -1.99 9.55
CA GLY A 18 -29.49 -2.61 10.29
C GLY A 18 -28.12 -2.57 9.61
N ALA A 19 -28.03 -2.02 8.39
CA ALA A 19 -26.75 -1.87 7.70
C ALA A 19 -25.87 -0.78 8.33
N GLN A 20 -24.57 -1.04 8.40
CA GLN A 20 -23.55 -0.13 8.89
C GLN A 20 -22.62 0.27 7.75
N VAL A 21 -22.08 1.48 7.79
CA VAL A 21 -21.18 2.00 6.76
C VAL A 21 -19.81 2.21 7.37
N TYR A 22 -18.77 1.69 6.68
CA TYR A 22 -17.38 1.75 7.10
C TYR A 22 -16.53 2.36 5.99
N PHE A 23 -15.36 2.87 6.38
CA PHE A 23 -14.34 3.39 5.49
C PHE A 23 -12.97 2.88 5.95
N ALA A 24 -12.10 2.55 5.01
CA ALA A 24 -10.67 2.39 5.24
C ALA A 24 -9.90 3.14 4.15
N PRO A 25 -8.83 3.86 4.50
CA PRO A 25 -8.05 4.65 3.56
C PRO A 25 -7.24 3.76 2.61
N GLY A 26 -6.79 4.33 1.49
CA GLY A 26 -5.58 3.88 0.83
C GLY A 26 -4.34 4.40 1.54
N ARG A 27 -3.16 4.03 1.03
CA ARG A 27 -1.89 4.55 1.57
C ARG A 27 -0.97 5.02 0.46
N VAL A 28 -0.06 5.89 0.82
CA VAL A 28 1.15 6.17 0.06
C VAL A 28 2.35 5.97 0.97
N ASN A 29 3.46 5.45 0.43
CA ASN A 29 4.71 5.41 1.17
C ASN A 29 5.56 6.61 0.75
N LEU A 30 5.89 7.47 1.69
CA LEU A 30 6.68 8.67 1.44
C LEU A 30 8.10 8.31 1.03
N ILE A 31 8.69 7.27 1.65
CA ILE A 31 9.99 6.68 1.33
C ILE A 31 10.17 5.34 2.07
N GLY A 32 11.03 4.45 1.57
CA GLY A 32 11.29 3.14 2.18
C GLY A 32 10.60 2.00 1.42
N GLU A 33 10.63 2.04 0.10
CA GLU A 33 10.08 0.98 -0.74
C GLU A 33 10.93 -0.28 -0.71
N HIS A 34 10.25 -1.43 -0.65
CA HIS A 34 10.85 -2.77 -0.64
C HIS A 34 11.78 -3.06 0.55
N THR A 35 11.67 -2.28 1.64
CA THR A 35 12.41 -2.51 2.88
C THR A 35 11.63 -3.36 3.88
N ASP A 36 10.32 -3.42 3.79
CA ASP A 36 9.41 -4.03 4.77
C ASP A 36 9.53 -5.57 4.87
N TYR A 37 9.85 -6.26 3.80
CA TYR A 37 10.16 -7.69 3.83
C TYR A 37 11.66 -7.99 3.97
N ASN A 38 12.47 -6.93 4.12
CA ASN A 38 13.91 -6.99 4.38
C ASN A 38 14.29 -6.56 5.82
N GLY A 39 13.29 -6.35 6.70
CA GLY A 39 13.49 -5.94 8.09
C GLY A 39 13.96 -4.49 8.26
N GLY A 40 13.69 -3.64 7.27
CA GLY A 40 14.04 -2.24 7.29
C GLY A 40 12.91 -1.36 7.83
N HIS A 41 13.08 -0.04 7.65
CA HIS A 41 12.09 0.96 8.01
C HIS A 41 11.28 1.39 6.80
N VAL A 42 10.00 1.69 7.02
CA VAL A 42 9.10 2.32 6.06
C VAL A 42 8.51 3.59 6.64
N PHE A 43 8.04 4.49 5.77
CA PHE A 43 7.48 5.76 6.20
C PHE A 43 6.18 6.11 5.45
N PRO A 44 5.14 5.27 5.57
CA PRO A 44 3.86 5.48 4.91
C PRO A 44 2.96 6.45 5.65
N CYS A 45 1.93 6.92 4.93
CA CYS A 45 0.78 7.62 5.51
C CYS A 45 -0.53 7.17 4.84
N ALA A 46 -1.63 7.22 5.60
CA ALA A 46 -2.97 7.02 5.10
C ALA A 46 -3.41 8.21 4.24
N LEU A 47 -4.28 7.96 3.25
CA LEU A 47 -4.85 8.97 2.36
C LEU A 47 -6.29 9.29 2.76
N ASP A 48 -6.81 10.41 2.30
CA ASP A 48 -8.22 10.79 2.44
C ASP A 48 -9.15 10.11 1.42
N ILE A 49 -8.61 9.29 0.54
CA ILE A 49 -9.31 8.40 -0.40
C ILE A 49 -9.09 6.94 0.00
N GLY A 50 -10.08 6.07 -0.30
CA GLY A 50 -10.03 4.69 0.17
C GLY A 50 -11.20 3.84 -0.31
N THR A 51 -11.50 2.81 0.46
CA THR A 51 -12.60 1.87 0.22
C THR A 51 -13.69 2.05 1.27
N TYR A 52 -14.92 2.08 0.82
CA TYR A 52 -16.13 2.09 1.65
C TYR A 52 -16.79 0.72 1.62
N ALA A 53 -17.38 0.31 2.75
CA ALA A 53 -18.24 -0.86 2.79
C ALA A 53 -19.56 -0.54 3.50
N VAL A 54 -20.65 -1.12 2.98
CA VAL A 54 -21.92 -1.24 3.70
C VAL A 54 -22.06 -2.71 4.08
N VAL A 55 -22.19 -2.99 5.38
CA VAL A 55 -22.25 -4.35 5.90
C VAL A 55 -23.49 -4.55 6.75
N ARG A 56 -24.19 -5.68 6.56
CA ARG A 56 -25.37 -6.08 7.34
C ARG A 56 -25.32 -7.56 7.71
N LYS A 57 -25.51 -7.86 9.01
CA LYS A 57 -25.66 -9.24 9.49
C LYS A 57 -26.86 -9.94 8.85
N ARG A 58 -26.72 -11.24 8.63
CA ARG A 58 -27.78 -12.15 8.22
C ARG A 58 -28.18 -13.06 9.39
N GLN A 59 -29.25 -13.83 9.21
CA GLN A 59 -29.65 -14.86 10.18
C GLN A 59 -29.15 -16.25 9.83
N ASP A 60 -28.65 -16.43 8.59
CA ASP A 60 -28.06 -17.66 8.08
C ASP A 60 -26.51 -17.58 8.08
N LYS A 61 -25.84 -18.59 7.54
CA LYS A 61 -24.37 -18.67 7.40
C LYS A 61 -23.85 -18.21 6.04
N ARG A 62 -24.69 -17.58 5.20
CA ARG A 62 -24.30 -17.18 3.85
C ARG A 62 -23.62 -15.84 3.85
N LEU A 63 -22.63 -15.69 2.96
CA LEU A 63 -21.89 -14.46 2.69
C LEU A 63 -22.25 -13.97 1.29
N PHE A 64 -22.57 -12.69 1.16
CA PHE A 64 -22.81 -12.05 -0.12
C PHE A 64 -21.91 -10.84 -0.27
N PHE A 65 -21.17 -10.80 -1.38
CA PHE A 65 -20.26 -9.73 -1.73
C PHE A 65 -20.69 -9.05 -3.02
N TYR A 66 -20.76 -7.72 -3.04
CA TYR A 66 -21.06 -6.96 -4.25
C TYR A 66 -20.13 -5.74 -4.32
N SER A 67 -19.56 -5.49 -5.50
CA SER A 67 -18.72 -4.32 -5.73
C SER A 67 -19.40 -3.35 -6.69
N MET A 68 -19.51 -2.08 -6.28
CA MET A 68 -19.97 -1.01 -7.16
C MET A 68 -18.95 -0.65 -8.24
N ASN A 69 -17.67 -1.03 -8.06
CA ASN A 69 -16.60 -0.81 -9.05
C ASN A 69 -16.58 -1.91 -10.14
N TYR A 70 -17.15 -3.09 -9.84
CA TYR A 70 -17.22 -4.26 -10.74
C TYR A 70 -18.65 -4.81 -10.79
N PRO A 71 -19.63 -4.01 -11.26
CA PRO A 71 -21.05 -4.39 -11.23
C PRO A 71 -21.35 -5.61 -12.11
N GLU A 72 -20.55 -5.86 -13.13
CA GLU A 72 -20.64 -7.02 -14.03
C GLU A 72 -20.36 -8.35 -13.35
N ALA A 73 -19.59 -8.37 -12.26
CA ALA A 73 -19.36 -9.57 -11.45
C ALA A 73 -20.63 -10.02 -10.67
N GLY A 74 -21.61 -9.12 -10.55
CA GLY A 74 -22.84 -9.41 -9.80
C GLY A 74 -22.59 -9.64 -8.31
N ILE A 75 -23.49 -10.41 -7.67
CA ILE A 75 -23.34 -10.80 -6.26
C ILE A 75 -22.56 -12.11 -6.19
N ILE A 76 -21.39 -12.07 -5.56
CA ILE A 76 -20.57 -13.26 -5.29
C ILE A 76 -21.04 -13.88 -3.97
N ASN A 77 -21.26 -15.19 -3.97
CA ASN A 77 -21.83 -15.93 -2.84
C ASN A 77 -20.78 -16.87 -2.23
N SER A 78 -20.73 -16.92 -0.90
CA SER A 78 -19.95 -17.89 -0.14
C SER A 78 -20.70 -18.31 1.13
N SER A 79 -20.10 -19.15 1.96
CA SER A 79 -20.75 -19.67 3.17
C SER A 79 -19.75 -19.94 4.29
N LEU A 80 -20.16 -19.69 5.53
CA LEU A 80 -19.45 -20.07 6.76
C LEU A 80 -19.72 -21.51 7.22
N THR A 81 -20.39 -22.34 6.39
CA THR A 81 -20.70 -23.76 6.73
C THR A 81 -19.59 -24.73 6.35
N GLY A 82 -18.40 -24.26 6.13
CA GLY A 82 -17.21 -25.03 5.81
C GLY A 82 -15.99 -24.10 5.87
N GLN A 83 -14.84 -24.63 5.56
CA GLN A 83 -13.64 -23.81 5.44
C GLN A 83 -13.76 -22.93 4.18
N LEU A 84 -13.46 -21.64 4.33
CA LEU A 84 -13.36 -20.74 3.17
C LEU A 84 -12.10 -21.09 2.38
N GLU A 85 -12.25 -21.18 1.06
CA GLU A 85 -11.16 -21.48 0.14
C GLU A 85 -11.03 -20.36 -0.91
N HIS A 86 -9.80 -20.14 -1.38
CA HIS A 86 -9.56 -19.29 -2.52
C HIS A 86 -10.18 -19.88 -3.78
N ASN A 87 -10.87 -19.05 -4.56
CA ASN A 87 -11.43 -19.42 -5.84
C ASN A 87 -11.18 -18.30 -6.85
N ASP A 88 -10.47 -18.58 -7.92
CA ASP A 88 -10.13 -17.59 -8.96
C ASP A 88 -11.38 -16.91 -9.56
N GLU A 89 -12.51 -17.62 -9.63
CA GLU A 89 -13.78 -17.09 -10.15
C GLU A 89 -14.38 -16.01 -9.24
N ASP A 90 -14.05 -16.00 -7.95
CA ASP A 90 -14.53 -15.00 -6.99
C ASP A 90 -13.77 -13.66 -7.10
N GLY A 91 -12.65 -13.63 -7.83
CA GLY A 91 -11.89 -12.44 -8.12
C GLY A 91 -11.59 -11.61 -6.87
N TRP A 92 -12.06 -10.35 -6.86
CA TRP A 92 -11.85 -9.41 -5.76
C TRP A 92 -12.44 -9.88 -4.40
N ALA A 93 -13.45 -10.75 -4.42
CA ALA A 93 -14.07 -11.24 -3.18
C ALA A 93 -13.15 -12.19 -2.40
N ASN A 94 -12.06 -12.68 -2.99
CA ASN A 94 -11.05 -13.44 -2.26
C ASN A 94 -10.35 -12.62 -1.17
N TYR A 95 -10.24 -11.30 -1.30
CA TYR A 95 -9.66 -10.46 -0.25
C TYR A 95 -10.51 -10.49 1.04
N PRO A 96 -11.81 -10.13 1.04
CA PRO A 96 -12.63 -10.25 2.25
C PRO A 96 -12.80 -11.71 2.72
N LYS A 97 -12.87 -12.70 1.82
CA LYS A 97 -12.91 -14.12 2.19
C LYS A 97 -11.64 -14.53 2.95
N GLY A 98 -10.48 -14.12 2.46
CA GLY A 98 -9.19 -14.39 3.10
C GLY A 98 -9.09 -13.78 4.50
N VAL A 99 -9.60 -12.56 4.71
CA VAL A 99 -9.65 -11.93 6.03
C VAL A 99 -10.57 -12.71 6.97
N ILE A 100 -11.76 -13.12 6.53
CA ILE A 100 -12.66 -13.93 7.35
C ILE A 100 -11.97 -15.24 7.74
N TRP A 101 -11.35 -15.94 6.78
CA TRP A 101 -10.57 -17.15 7.01
C TRP A 101 -9.46 -16.94 8.04
N ALA A 102 -8.70 -15.85 7.95
CA ALA A 102 -7.62 -15.53 8.89
C ALA A 102 -8.12 -15.19 10.31
N PHE A 103 -9.32 -14.58 10.43
CA PHE A 103 -9.99 -14.40 11.71
C PHE A 103 -10.41 -15.75 12.32
N GLU A 104 -10.96 -16.66 11.52
CA GLU A 104 -11.35 -18.01 11.99
C GLU A 104 -10.14 -18.80 12.47
N GLU A 105 -8.98 -18.73 11.80
CA GLU A 105 -7.73 -19.36 12.28
C GLU A 105 -7.28 -18.86 13.67
N LYS A 106 -7.64 -17.63 14.03
CA LYS A 106 -7.38 -17.07 15.35
C LYS A 106 -8.50 -17.32 16.37
N GLY A 107 -9.48 -18.16 16.01
CA GLY A 107 -10.63 -18.49 16.87
C GLY A 107 -11.72 -17.43 16.89
N MET A 108 -11.66 -16.40 16.06
CA MET A 108 -12.66 -15.34 15.92
C MET A 108 -13.63 -15.68 14.79
N GLN A 109 -14.55 -16.60 15.05
CA GLN A 109 -15.52 -17.08 14.06
C GLN A 109 -16.79 -16.23 14.05
N PRO A 110 -17.22 -15.68 12.88
CA PRO A 110 -18.49 -14.96 12.76
C PRO A 110 -19.69 -15.85 13.13
N ALA A 111 -20.52 -15.38 14.05
CA ALA A 111 -21.68 -16.15 14.56
C ALA A 111 -22.74 -16.36 13.47
N CYS A 112 -22.81 -15.52 12.45
CA CYS A 112 -23.73 -15.61 11.30
C CYS A 112 -23.07 -15.01 10.06
N GLY A 113 -23.67 -15.24 8.89
CA GLY A 113 -23.27 -14.60 7.65
C GLY A 113 -23.60 -13.12 7.59
N PHE A 114 -23.19 -12.47 6.52
CA PHE A 114 -23.46 -11.05 6.28
C PHE A 114 -23.51 -10.73 4.77
N GLU A 115 -24.05 -9.58 4.47
CA GLU A 115 -24.00 -8.93 3.17
C GLU A 115 -22.99 -7.79 3.23
N MET A 116 -22.13 -7.69 2.22
CA MET A 116 -21.13 -6.65 2.10
C MET A 116 -21.14 -6.04 0.71
N MET A 117 -21.43 -4.76 0.62
CA MET A 117 -21.28 -3.99 -0.61
C MET A 117 -20.08 -3.06 -0.46
N VAL A 118 -19.18 -3.04 -1.45
CA VAL A 118 -17.99 -2.21 -1.45
C VAL A 118 -18.00 -1.17 -2.56
N TYR A 119 -17.39 -0.03 -2.29
CA TYR A 119 -17.10 1.03 -3.25
C TYR A 119 -15.74 1.65 -2.96
N GLY A 120 -14.82 1.59 -3.91
CA GLY A 120 -13.52 2.26 -3.83
C GLY A 120 -13.48 3.53 -4.68
N ASN A 121 -12.93 4.61 -4.12
CA ASN A 121 -12.56 5.81 -4.87
C ASN A 121 -11.03 5.92 -5.08
N LEU A 122 -10.30 4.85 -4.78
CA LEU A 122 -8.90 4.71 -5.17
C LEU A 122 -8.81 4.48 -6.67
N PRO A 123 -7.86 5.10 -7.37
CA PRO A 123 -7.63 4.83 -8.78
C PRO A 123 -7.29 3.35 -9.01
N SER A 124 -7.94 2.72 -9.98
CA SER A 124 -7.68 1.32 -10.32
C SER A 124 -6.24 1.11 -10.77
N GLY A 125 -5.58 0.08 -10.26
CA GLY A 125 -4.19 -0.24 -10.64
C GLY A 125 -3.13 0.76 -10.17
N ALA A 126 -3.51 1.76 -9.39
CA ALA A 126 -2.63 2.85 -8.95
C ALA A 126 -1.52 2.42 -7.98
N GLY A 127 -1.62 1.24 -7.35
CA GLY A 127 -0.65 0.84 -6.32
C GLY A 127 -0.80 1.58 -5.00
N LEU A 128 -1.96 2.16 -4.74
CA LEU A 128 -2.31 2.83 -3.49
C LEU A 128 -2.93 1.89 -2.46
N SER A 129 -2.64 0.58 -2.58
CA SER A 129 -3.07 -0.50 -1.68
C SER A 129 -4.58 -0.67 -1.57
N SER A 130 -5.25 -0.80 -2.72
CA SER A 130 -6.69 -1.12 -2.72
C SER A 130 -6.98 -2.49 -2.09
N SER A 131 -6.09 -3.48 -2.21
CA SER A 131 -6.19 -4.78 -1.52
C SER A 131 -6.14 -4.60 0.00
N ALA A 132 -5.08 -3.99 0.52
CA ALA A 132 -4.93 -3.75 1.95
C ALA A 132 -6.05 -2.87 2.53
N SER A 133 -6.52 -1.86 1.76
CA SER A 133 -7.68 -1.05 2.14
C SER A 133 -8.94 -1.91 2.33
N LEU A 134 -9.23 -2.82 1.39
CA LEU A 134 -10.37 -3.72 1.46
C LEU A 134 -10.20 -4.77 2.58
N GLU A 135 -9.01 -5.32 2.76
CA GLU A 135 -8.71 -6.30 3.80
C GLU A 135 -8.88 -5.70 5.20
N VAL A 136 -8.25 -4.57 5.47
CA VAL A 136 -8.35 -3.88 6.75
C VAL A 136 -9.77 -3.40 7.01
N LEU A 137 -10.48 -2.88 5.98
CA LEU A 137 -11.88 -2.52 6.05
C LEU A 137 -12.75 -3.72 6.49
N THR A 138 -12.49 -4.89 5.91
CA THR A 138 -13.19 -6.13 6.26
C THR A 138 -12.93 -6.52 7.70
N GLY A 139 -11.65 -6.56 8.14
CA GLY A 139 -11.27 -6.88 9.51
C GLY A 139 -11.89 -5.91 10.52
N TRP A 140 -11.90 -4.62 10.19
CA TRP A 140 -12.50 -3.57 11.04
C TRP A 140 -14.02 -3.72 11.13
N ALA A 141 -14.70 -4.01 10.02
CA ALA A 141 -16.12 -4.28 10.01
C ALA A 141 -16.48 -5.54 10.80
N LEU A 142 -15.71 -6.63 10.65
CA LEU A 142 -15.90 -7.86 11.44
C LEU A 142 -15.75 -7.60 12.94
N ARG A 143 -14.72 -6.85 13.35
CA ARG A 143 -14.54 -6.45 14.75
C ARG A 143 -15.77 -5.73 15.30
N ASP A 144 -16.27 -4.71 14.58
CA ASP A 144 -17.41 -3.91 15.03
C ASP A 144 -18.71 -4.70 15.08
N ILE A 145 -19.03 -5.46 14.01
CA ILE A 145 -20.32 -6.14 13.92
C ILE A 145 -20.39 -7.42 14.77
N PHE A 146 -19.27 -8.10 15.00
CA PHE A 146 -19.23 -9.34 15.82
C PHE A 146 -18.60 -9.12 17.19
N GLU A 147 -18.22 -7.88 17.51
CA GLU A 147 -17.66 -7.49 18.81
C GLU A 147 -16.39 -8.28 19.18
N PHE A 148 -15.53 -8.53 18.17
CA PHE A 148 -14.27 -9.21 18.40
C PHE A 148 -13.27 -8.32 19.15
N GLU A 149 -12.60 -8.88 20.16
CA GLU A 149 -11.53 -8.20 20.87
C GLU A 149 -10.21 -8.32 20.08
N VAL A 150 -9.96 -7.36 19.19
CA VAL A 150 -8.78 -7.30 18.32
C VAL A 150 -8.37 -5.84 18.10
N SER A 151 -7.09 -5.55 18.24
CA SER A 151 -6.52 -4.21 18.03
C SER A 151 -6.36 -3.89 16.54
N ASP A 152 -6.19 -2.60 16.18
CA ASP A 152 -5.91 -2.18 14.80
C ASP A 152 -4.60 -2.79 14.28
N GLN A 153 -3.57 -2.91 15.12
CA GLN A 153 -2.32 -3.56 14.76
C GLN A 153 -2.52 -5.07 14.46
N GLU A 154 -3.32 -5.76 15.23
CA GLU A 154 -3.65 -7.17 14.97
C GLU A 154 -4.48 -7.32 13.68
N ILE A 155 -5.41 -6.39 13.40
CA ILE A 155 -6.14 -6.37 12.13
C ILE A 155 -5.17 -6.24 10.95
N ALA A 156 -4.15 -5.37 11.05
CA ALA A 156 -3.13 -5.25 10.01
C ALA A 156 -2.39 -6.57 9.77
N LEU A 157 -1.99 -7.27 10.85
CA LEU A 157 -1.28 -8.55 10.75
C LEU A 157 -2.17 -9.69 10.23
N ILE A 158 -3.45 -9.72 10.62
CA ILE A 158 -4.43 -10.68 10.10
C ILE A 158 -4.65 -10.45 8.61
N SER A 159 -4.78 -9.20 8.18
CA SER A 159 -4.95 -8.82 6.78
C SER A 159 -3.73 -9.20 5.94
N GLN A 160 -2.51 -8.92 6.42
CA GLN A 160 -1.28 -9.36 5.76
C GLN A 160 -1.20 -10.90 5.66
N HIS A 161 -1.59 -11.62 6.71
CA HIS A 161 -1.61 -13.08 6.70
C HIS A 161 -2.60 -13.62 5.65
N ALA A 162 -3.77 -13.01 5.54
CA ALA A 162 -4.76 -13.33 4.51
C ALA A 162 -4.19 -13.11 3.08
N GLU A 163 -3.53 -11.98 2.84
CA GLU A 163 -2.93 -11.70 1.54
C GLU A 163 -1.81 -12.68 1.19
N ASN A 164 -0.94 -13.00 2.17
CA ASN A 164 0.19 -13.90 1.97
C ASN A 164 -0.22 -15.37 1.79
N THR A 165 -1.17 -15.84 2.58
CA THR A 165 -1.49 -17.29 2.67
C THR A 165 -2.71 -17.65 1.84
N PHE A 166 -3.78 -16.85 1.89
CA PHE A 166 -5.00 -17.12 1.18
C PHE A 166 -4.96 -16.64 -0.27
N ASN A 167 -4.38 -15.45 -0.52
CA ASN A 167 -4.27 -14.86 -1.86
C ASN A 167 -2.91 -15.13 -2.55
N GLY A 168 -1.89 -15.64 -1.82
CA GLY A 168 -0.62 -16.06 -2.40
C GLY A 168 0.35 -14.92 -2.76
N VAL A 169 0.08 -13.68 -2.33
CA VAL A 169 0.97 -12.52 -2.55
C VAL A 169 1.87 -12.33 -1.33
N ARG A 170 3.16 -12.62 -1.46
CA ARG A 170 4.15 -12.58 -0.37
C ARG A 170 4.56 -11.16 0.01
N CYS A 171 3.60 -10.30 0.35
CA CYS A 171 3.84 -8.90 0.71
C CYS A 171 4.46 -8.73 2.12
N GLY A 172 5.10 -7.58 2.36
CA GLY A 172 5.46 -7.11 3.70
C GLY A 172 4.24 -6.56 4.45
N VAL A 173 4.45 -6.00 5.64
CA VAL A 173 3.37 -5.53 6.52
C VAL A 173 2.96 -4.08 6.27
N MET A 174 3.75 -3.34 5.50
CA MET A 174 3.63 -1.88 5.36
C MET A 174 2.23 -1.42 4.98
N ASP A 175 1.63 -2.06 3.98
CA ASP A 175 0.38 -1.61 3.39
C ASP A 175 -0.79 -1.71 4.38
N GLN A 176 -0.97 -2.88 4.96
CA GLN A 176 -2.03 -3.12 5.94
C GLN A 176 -1.80 -2.32 7.22
N PHE A 177 -0.54 -2.17 7.64
CA PHE A 177 -0.19 -1.39 8.82
C PHE A 177 -0.49 0.10 8.61
N ALA A 178 -0.13 0.66 7.46
CA ALA A 178 -0.39 2.06 7.13
C ALA A 178 -1.88 2.39 7.05
N VAL A 179 -2.67 1.48 6.49
CA VAL A 179 -4.14 1.60 6.42
C VAL A 179 -4.76 1.51 7.81
N ALA A 180 -4.39 0.49 8.59
CA ALA A 180 -5.02 0.24 9.91
C ALA A 180 -4.65 1.30 10.95
N MET A 181 -3.40 1.79 10.90
CA MET A 181 -2.84 2.68 11.92
C MET A 181 -2.76 4.15 11.49
N GLY A 182 -3.38 4.52 10.36
CA GLY A 182 -3.37 5.89 9.84
C GLY A 182 -3.85 6.93 10.84
N ARG A 183 -3.25 8.13 10.80
CA ARG A 183 -3.69 9.32 11.54
C ARG A 183 -3.57 10.56 10.67
N ALA A 184 -4.58 11.41 10.70
CA ALA A 184 -4.58 12.65 9.94
C ALA A 184 -3.32 13.48 10.22
N HIS A 185 -2.73 14.03 9.15
CA HIS A 185 -1.53 14.86 9.18
C HIS A 185 -0.26 14.19 9.74
N GLN A 186 -0.23 12.86 9.86
CA GLN A 186 0.92 12.13 10.39
C GLN A 186 1.32 10.97 9.47
N ALA A 187 2.61 10.74 9.33
CA ALA A 187 3.15 9.53 8.73
C ALA A 187 3.62 8.57 9.83
N ILE A 188 3.71 7.30 9.50
CA ILE A 188 4.09 6.22 10.42
C ILE A 188 5.54 5.85 10.13
N TYR A 189 6.46 6.16 11.04
CA TYR A 189 7.81 5.62 11.01
C TYR A 189 7.79 4.24 11.67
N LEU A 190 7.83 3.19 10.86
CA LEU A 190 7.68 1.81 11.27
C LEU A 190 8.99 1.03 11.04
N ASN A 191 9.48 0.36 12.08
CA ASN A 191 10.47 -0.70 11.96
C ASN A 191 9.75 -2.03 11.68
N THR A 192 9.96 -2.61 10.51
CA THR A 192 9.20 -3.80 10.10
C THR A 192 9.74 -5.11 10.68
N GLU A 193 10.92 -5.10 11.30
CA GLU A 193 11.48 -6.27 11.98
C GLU A 193 10.74 -6.58 13.29
N ASN A 194 10.47 -5.54 14.09
CA ASN A 194 9.91 -5.69 15.45
C ASN A 194 8.56 -4.98 15.64
N LEU A 195 8.03 -4.35 14.57
CA LEU A 195 6.77 -3.61 14.53
C LEU A 195 6.72 -2.42 15.51
N SER A 196 7.88 -1.95 15.99
CA SER A 196 7.92 -0.70 16.72
C SER A 196 7.68 0.49 15.78
N TYR A 197 6.82 1.40 16.19
CA TYR A 197 6.46 2.54 15.35
C TYR A 197 6.25 3.80 16.17
N ARG A 198 6.32 4.92 15.49
CA ARG A 198 5.90 6.22 16.01
C ARG A 198 5.30 7.08 14.92
N TYR A 199 4.45 7.99 15.32
CA TYR A 199 3.87 8.98 14.41
C TYR A 199 4.81 10.17 14.27
N VAL A 200 4.97 10.64 13.05
CA VAL A 200 5.75 11.82 12.70
C VAL A 200 4.84 12.82 12.03
N PRO A 201 4.66 14.02 12.57
CA PRO A 201 3.86 15.05 11.94
C PRO A 201 4.43 15.43 10.57
N VAL A 202 3.57 15.49 9.55
CA VAL A 202 3.93 15.89 8.20
C VAL A 202 3.45 17.32 7.95
N GLN A 203 4.32 18.28 8.21
CA GLN A 203 4.04 19.70 8.04
C GLN A 203 4.57 20.18 6.69
N LEU A 204 3.72 20.12 5.67
CA LEU A 204 4.12 20.45 4.30
C LEU A 204 4.16 21.96 3.99
N GLN A 205 3.77 22.81 4.94
CA GLN A 205 3.76 24.27 4.77
C GLN A 205 2.99 24.69 3.49
N ASN A 206 3.71 25.28 2.51
CA ASN A 206 3.18 25.68 1.21
C ASN A 206 3.39 24.61 0.13
N MET A 207 3.51 23.34 0.51
CA MET A 207 3.68 22.22 -0.41
C MET A 207 2.46 21.32 -0.42
N GLN A 208 2.28 20.61 -1.55
CA GLN A 208 1.26 19.58 -1.73
C GLN A 208 1.91 18.25 -2.10
N LEU A 209 1.32 17.15 -1.65
CA LEU A 209 1.63 15.82 -2.15
C LEU A 209 0.73 15.51 -3.36
N ILE A 210 1.35 15.29 -4.50
CA ILE A 210 0.65 14.93 -5.74
C ILE A 210 0.99 13.50 -6.11
N ILE A 211 -0.04 12.69 -6.25
CA ILE A 211 0.06 11.33 -6.76
C ILE A 211 -0.21 11.38 -8.25
N SER A 212 0.73 10.87 -9.07
CA SER A 212 0.56 10.77 -10.52
C SER A 212 0.52 9.30 -10.90
N CYS A 213 -0.61 8.85 -11.47
CA CYS A 213 -0.84 7.46 -11.84
C CYS A 213 -0.52 7.24 -13.31
N THR A 214 0.29 6.21 -13.59
CA THR A 214 0.74 5.89 -14.94
C THR A 214 -0.36 5.38 -15.85
N ASN A 215 -1.45 4.86 -15.31
CA ASN A 215 -2.51 4.14 -16.04
C ASN A 215 -1.99 2.93 -16.83
N LYS A 216 -0.81 2.41 -16.49
CA LYS A 216 -0.28 1.17 -17.04
C LYS A 216 -1.10 -0.02 -16.54
N GLU A 217 -1.58 -0.85 -17.45
CA GLU A 217 -2.19 -2.12 -17.08
C GLU A 217 -1.17 -3.02 -16.36
N ARG A 218 -1.53 -3.50 -15.16
CA ARG A 218 -0.69 -4.39 -14.37
C ARG A 218 -0.86 -5.83 -14.86
N GLY A 219 0.03 -6.23 -15.76
CA GLY A 219 0.25 -7.65 -16.06
C GLY A 219 1.02 -8.32 -14.92
N LEU A 220 1.87 -9.19 -15.09
CA LEU A 220 2.68 -10.00 -14.17
C LEU A 220 3.39 -9.26 -12.98
N ALA A 221 2.74 -8.24 -12.38
CA ALA A 221 3.34 -7.44 -11.30
C ALA A 221 3.67 -8.29 -10.06
N ASP A 222 2.73 -9.17 -9.65
CA ASP A 222 2.89 -10.00 -8.45
C ASP A 222 4.02 -11.03 -8.62
N SER A 223 4.18 -11.62 -9.80
CA SER A 223 5.28 -12.54 -10.08
C SER A 223 6.65 -11.84 -10.04
N LYS A 224 6.72 -10.61 -10.56
CA LYS A 224 7.95 -9.80 -10.50
C LYS A 224 8.26 -9.34 -9.08
N TYR A 225 7.25 -9.00 -8.29
CA TYR A 225 7.41 -8.67 -6.87
C TYR A 225 8.00 -9.85 -6.08
N ASN A 226 7.40 -11.04 -6.23
CA ASN A 226 7.92 -12.25 -5.59
C ASN A 226 9.35 -12.57 -6.01
N LEU A 227 9.71 -12.32 -7.28
CA LEU A 227 11.10 -12.48 -7.77
C LEU A 227 12.06 -11.53 -7.03
N ARG A 228 11.72 -10.25 -6.84
CA ARG A 228 12.55 -9.29 -6.09
C ARG A 228 12.80 -9.75 -4.66
N ARG A 229 11.77 -10.30 -4.00
CA ARG A 229 11.91 -10.87 -2.67
C ARG A 229 12.89 -12.05 -2.66
N MET A 230 12.76 -12.98 -3.60
CA MET A 230 13.69 -14.12 -3.73
C MET A 230 15.13 -13.67 -3.99
N GLU A 231 15.36 -12.63 -4.81
CA GLU A 231 16.68 -12.06 -5.07
C GLU A 231 17.32 -11.49 -3.79
N CYS A 232 16.54 -10.81 -2.94
CA CYS A 232 16.99 -10.34 -1.62
C CYS A 232 17.28 -11.51 -0.65
N GLU A 233 16.42 -12.53 -0.61
CA GLU A 233 16.62 -13.72 0.22
C GLU A 233 17.92 -14.45 -0.13
N ARG A 234 18.27 -14.54 -1.42
CA ARG A 234 19.56 -15.10 -1.89
C ARG A 234 20.75 -14.23 -1.46
N ALA A 235 20.64 -12.91 -1.62
CA ALA A 235 21.69 -11.99 -1.17
C ALA A 235 21.93 -12.10 0.34
N LEU A 236 20.85 -12.18 1.13
CA LEU A 236 20.92 -12.38 2.57
C LEU A 236 21.63 -13.68 2.92
N ALA A 237 21.28 -14.80 2.26
CA ALA A 237 21.92 -16.10 2.49
C ALA A 237 23.43 -16.08 2.20
N ASP A 238 23.87 -15.32 1.17
CA ASP A 238 25.29 -15.15 0.89
C ASP A 238 25.99 -14.31 1.97
N LEU A 239 25.39 -13.21 2.41
CA LEU A 239 25.93 -12.35 3.46
C LEU A 239 26.04 -13.07 4.81
N GLN A 240 25.07 -13.92 5.15
CA GLN A 240 25.07 -14.71 6.39
C GLN A 240 26.26 -15.67 6.54
N LYS A 241 26.99 -15.95 5.43
CA LYS A 241 28.22 -16.75 5.48
C LYS A 241 29.42 -15.98 6.07
N VAL A 242 29.35 -14.64 6.07
CA VAL A 242 30.47 -13.76 6.46
C VAL A 242 30.13 -12.76 7.56
N VAL A 243 28.84 -12.53 7.83
CA VAL A 243 28.37 -11.62 8.88
C VAL A 243 27.11 -12.18 9.55
N SER A 244 26.98 -11.98 10.87
CA SER A 244 25.84 -12.48 11.64
C SER A 244 24.69 -11.48 11.58
N ILE A 245 23.78 -11.68 10.64
CA ILE A 245 22.56 -10.89 10.44
C ILE A 245 21.37 -11.81 10.17
N ARG A 246 20.17 -11.37 10.53
CA ARG A 246 18.91 -12.08 10.22
C ARG A 246 18.22 -11.51 9.00
N GLN A 247 18.41 -10.20 8.74
CA GLN A 247 17.76 -9.45 7.67
C GLN A 247 18.70 -8.37 7.11
N LEU A 248 18.48 -7.94 5.85
CA LEU A 248 19.28 -6.93 5.19
C LEU A 248 19.21 -5.57 5.90
N GLY A 249 18.06 -5.24 6.50
CA GLY A 249 17.84 -3.98 7.24
C GLY A 249 18.70 -3.82 8.49
N GLU A 250 19.35 -4.89 8.98
CA GLU A 250 20.30 -4.81 10.10
C GLU A 250 21.66 -4.22 9.68
N LEU A 251 21.99 -4.22 8.38
CA LEU A 251 23.26 -3.68 7.90
C LEU A 251 23.25 -2.17 7.79
N SER A 252 24.34 -1.56 8.24
CA SER A 252 24.68 -0.20 7.83
C SER A 252 25.18 -0.18 6.37
N THR A 253 25.16 0.99 5.73
CA THR A 253 25.74 1.15 4.40
C THR A 253 27.24 0.80 4.37
N ASP A 254 27.97 1.15 5.42
CA ASP A 254 29.42 0.87 5.54
C ASP A 254 29.68 -0.64 5.70
N ASP A 255 28.86 -1.34 6.49
CA ASP A 255 28.96 -2.79 6.62
C ASP A 255 28.59 -3.48 5.30
N PHE A 256 27.57 -2.99 4.58
CA PHE A 256 27.24 -3.53 3.26
C PHE A 256 28.42 -3.38 2.29
N GLU A 257 29.03 -2.20 2.20
CA GLU A 257 30.22 -1.99 1.34
C GLU A 257 31.35 -2.94 1.68
N LYS A 258 31.56 -3.23 2.97
CA LYS A 258 32.57 -4.18 3.44
C LYS A 258 32.30 -5.63 3.04
N TYR A 259 31.05 -6.06 3.10
CA TYR A 259 30.66 -7.46 2.94
C TYR A 259 30.02 -7.80 1.59
N GLN A 260 29.65 -6.84 0.74
CA GLN A 260 28.91 -7.06 -0.50
C GLN A 260 29.62 -8.01 -1.49
N ALA A 261 30.95 -8.14 -1.42
CA ALA A 261 31.71 -9.08 -2.26
C ALA A 261 31.35 -10.55 -1.99
N ALA A 262 30.74 -10.87 -0.84
CA ALA A 262 30.25 -12.22 -0.55
C ALA A 262 29.01 -12.60 -1.40
N ILE A 263 28.27 -11.61 -1.90
CA ILE A 263 27.13 -11.85 -2.81
C ILE A 263 27.70 -12.08 -4.21
N THR A 264 27.63 -13.31 -4.67
CA THR A 264 28.24 -13.72 -5.94
C THR A 264 27.43 -13.30 -7.18
N ASP A 265 26.12 -13.21 -7.05
CA ASP A 265 25.21 -12.78 -8.12
C ASP A 265 25.08 -11.25 -8.11
N ASP A 266 25.44 -10.59 -9.23
CA ASP A 266 25.41 -9.14 -9.38
C ASP A 266 24.00 -8.55 -9.28
N VAL A 267 22.99 -9.29 -9.73
CA VAL A 267 21.58 -8.87 -9.60
C VAL A 267 21.20 -8.85 -8.12
N CYS A 268 21.43 -9.96 -7.41
CA CYS A 268 21.16 -10.06 -5.98
C CYS A 268 21.94 -9.00 -5.17
N ARG A 269 23.18 -8.70 -5.57
CA ARG A 269 24.00 -7.64 -4.93
C ARG A 269 23.38 -6.25 -5.10
N ARG A 270 22.87 -5.91 -6.29
CA ARG A 270 22.17 -4.64 -6.52
C ARG A 270 20.88 -4.57 -5.69
N ARG A 271 20.09 -5.66 -5.61
CA ARG A 271 18.88 -5.69 -4.76
C ARG A 271 19.21 -5.43 -3.28
N ALA A 272 20.23 -6.08 -2.76
CA ALA A 272 20.69 -5.86 -1.38
C ALA A 272 21.20 -4.42 -1.16
N ARG A 273 21.93 -3.86 -2.13
CA ARG A 273 22.37 -2.45 -2.09
C ARG A 273 21.18 -1.52 -1.96
N HIS A 274 20.14 -1.72 -2.76
CA HIS A 274 18.92 -0.92 -2.62
C HIS A 274 18.32 -1.07 -1.23
N ALA A 275 18.06 -2.30 -0.76
CA ALA A 275 17.40 -2.55 0.53
C ALA A 275 18.14 -1.85 1.70
N VAL A 276 19.47 -1.99 1.75
CA VAL A 276 20.29 -1.38 2.81
C VAL A 276 20.33 0.15 2.68
N SER A 277 20.59 0.67 1.47
CA SER A 277 20.67 2.12 1.27
C SER A 277 19.32 2.82 1.39
N GLU A 278 18.21 2.16 1.00
CA GLU A 278 16.86 2.71 1.17
C GLU A 278 16.45 2.75 2.64
N ASN A 279 16.82 1.74 3.43
CA ASN A 279 16.63 1.78 4.88
C ASN A 279 17.34 2.99 5.51
N ALA A 280 18.59 3.23 5.14
CA ALA A 280 19.32 4.41 5.60
C ALA A 280 18.69 5.74 5.13
N ARG A 281 18.23 5.81 3.87
CA ARG A 281 17.51 6.99 3.33
C ARG A 281 16.22 7.26 4.09
N THR A 282 15.48 6.22 4.43
CA THR A 282 14.22 6.33 5.20
C THR A 282 14.46 6.99 6.56
N ILE A 283 15.46 6.53 7.29
CA ILE A 283 15.84 7.12 8.58
C ILE A 283 16.22 8.60 8.44
N GLN A 284 17.01 8.94 7.40
CA GLN A 284 17.40 10.32 7.13
C GLN A 284 16.22 11.20 6.69
N ALA A 285 15.26 10.64 5.95
CA ALA A 285 14.07 11.35 5.49
C ALA A 285 13.14 11.72 6.65
N VAL A 286 12.98 10.82 7.61
CA VAL A 286 12.26 11.11 8.86
C VAL A 286 12.91 12.27 9.62
N GLN A 287 14.23 12.23 9.79
CA GLN A 287 14.98 13.32 10.44
C GLN A 287 14.86 14.65 9.67
N ALA A 288 14.84 14.61 8.34
CA ALA A 288 14.67 15.81 7.53
C ALA A 288 13.29 16.45 7.78
N LEU A 289 12.20 15.64 7.80
CA LEU A 289 10.86 16.16 8.10
C LEU A 289 10.74 16.68 9.54
N GLU A 290 11.29 16.00 10.53
CA GLU A 290 11.30 16.45 11.92
C GLU A 290 12.02 17.79 12.10
N ASN A 291 13.03 18.05 11.27
CA ASN A 291 13.77 19.31 11.24
C ASN A 291 13.17 20.36 10.26
N ASN A 292 12.01 20.09 9.67
CA ASN A 292 11.36 20.91 8.63
C ASN A 292 12.26 21.20 7.41
N ASP A 293 13.21 20.30 7.10
CA ASP A 293 14.10 20.40 5.92
C ASP A 293 13.46 19.67 4.72
N LEU A 294 12.43 20.30 4.14
CA LEU A 294 11.72 19.75 2.97
C LEU A 294 12.63 19.63 1.74
N ASN A 295 13.66 20.46 1.62
CA ASN A 295 14.63 20.36 0.53
C ASN A 295 15.47 19.07 0.64
N ARG A 296 15.95 18.75 1.85
CA ARG A 296 16.65 17.48 2.09
C ARG A 296 15.73 16.28 1.86
N PHE A 297 14.50 16.37 2.34
CA PHE A 297 13.50 15.33 2.12
C PHE A 297 13.26 15.08 0.63
N GLY A 298 13.08 16.12 -0.18
CA GLY A 298 12.92 16.01 -1.63
C GLY A 298 14.12 15.37 -2.33
N ARG A 299 15.36 15.74 -1.93
CA ARG A 299 16.57 15.08 -2.46
C ARG A 299 16.63 13.59 -2.12
N LEU A 300 16.19 13.19 -0.92
CA LEU A 300 16.14 11.78 -0.52
C LEU A 300 15.08 11.01 -1.31
N MET A 301 13.93 11.63 -1.61
CA MET A 301 12.94 11.05 -2.53
C MET A 301 13.55 10.79 -3.91
N ASN A 302 14.26 11.75 -4.48
CA ASN A 302 14.90 11.59 -5.78
C ASN A 302 15.96 10.47 -5.79
N ALA A 303 16.80 10.41 -4.75
CA ALA A 303 17.80 9.35 -4.58
C ALA A 303 17.16 7.96 -4.40
N SER A 304 16.01 7.88 -3.73
CA SER A 304 15.22 6.66 -3.63
C SER A 304 14.75 6.18 -5.01
N HIS A 305 14.19 7.08 -5.83
CA HIS A 305 13.77 6.71 -7.19
C HIS A 305 14.93 6.21 -8.05
N GLN A 306 16.08 6.88 -8.01
CA GLN A 306 17.27 6.44 -8.74
C GLN A 306 17.69 5.03 -8.33
N SER A 307 17.72 4.72 -7.03
CA SER A 307 18.05 3.38 -6.54
C SER A 307 16.99 2.33 -6.92
N LEU A 308 15.70 2.69 -6.93
CA LEU A 308 14.61 1.83 -7.40
C LEU A 308 14.72 1.52 -8.88
N ARG A 309 15.19 2.47 -9.70
CA ARG A 309 15.43 2.30 -11.12
C ARG A 309 16.69 1.47 -11.39
N ASP A 310 17.83 1.87 -10.83
CA ASP A 310 19.15 1.39 -11.22
C ASP A 310 19.56 0.10 -10.47
N ASP A 311 19.24 0.02 -9.17
CA ASP A 311 19.59 -1.13 -8.33
C ASP A 311 18.45 -2.15 -8.21
N TYR A 312 17.20 -1.67 -8.10
CA TYR A 312 16.06 -2.57 -7.85
C TYR A 312 15.28 -2.95 -9.11
N GLU A 313 15.35 -2.12 -10.15
CA GLU A 313 14.71 -2.33 -11.49
C GLU A 313 13.20 -2.61 -11.39
N VAL A 314 12.49 -1.72 -10.69
CA VAL A 314 11.02 -1.82 -10.48
C VAL A 314 10.25 -0.64 -11.07
N THR A 315 10.93 0.36 -11.65
CA THR A 315 10.29 1.57 -12.16
C THR A 315 9.71 1.35 -13.56
N GLY A 316 10.54 1.23 -14.58
CA GLY A 316 10.14 1.15 -15.99
C GLY A 316 9.79 2.50 -16.60
N ASP A 317 9.61 2.50 -17.92
CA ASP A 317 9.52 3.72 -18.74
C ASP A 317 8.43 4.69 -18.27
N GLU A 318 7.28 4.18 -17.83
CA GLU A 318 6.14 5.01 -17.45
C GLU A 318 6.38 5.76 -16.12
N LEU A 319 6.94 5.08 -15.12
CA LEU A 319 7.25 5.73 -13.84
C LEU A 319 8.43 6.68 -13.97
N ASP A 320 9.45 6.29 -14.76
CA ASP A 320 10.61 7.14 -15.03
C ASP A 320 10.18 8.40 -15.78
N ALA A 321 9.32 8.30 -16.80
CA ALA A 321 8.80 9.45 -17.52
C ALA A 321 8.05 10.45 -16.63
N LEU A 322 7.23 9.96 -15.67
CA LEU A 322 6.55 10.84 -14.72
C LEU A 322 7.53 11.55 -13.78
N VAL A 323 8.52 10.81 -13.26
CA VAL A 323 9.47 11.35 -12.29
C VAL A 323 10.45 12.31 -12.93
N GLU A 324 10.99 12.00 -14.11
CA GLU A 324 11.91 12.87 -14.85
C GLU A 324 11.22 14.17 -15.25
N ALA A 325 9.99 14.10 -15.77
CA ALA A 325 9.19 15.28 -16.08
C ALA A 325 8.87 16.12 -14.81
N ALA A 326 8.69 15.46 -13.67
CA ALA A 326 8.49 16.15 -12.39
C ALA A 326 9.77 16.87 -11.92
N TRP A 327 10.94 16.22 -12.02
CA TRP A 327 12.21 16.84 -11.63
C TRP A 327 12.55 18.10 -12.44
N ASP A 328 12.17 18.12 -13.72
CA ASP A 328 12.37 19.27 -14.62
C ASP A 328 11.31 20.37 -14.46
N THR A 329 10.30 20.16 -13.61
CA THR A 329 9.23 21.12 -13.41
C THR A 329 9.51 22.04 -12.22
N GLU A 330 9.48 23.36 -12.45
CA GLU A 330 9.68 24.37 -11.40
C GLU A 330 8.69 24.20 -10.25
N GLY A 331 9.15 24.32 -9.01
CA GLY A 331 8.34 24.17 -7.81
C GLY A 331 8.28 22.75 -7.26
N VAL A 332 8.90 21.76 -7.91
CA VAL A 332 9.04 20.39 -7.40
C VAL A 332 10.29 20.27 -6.55
N LEU A 333 10.17 19.80 -5.31
CA LEU A 333 11.31 19.52 -4.43
C LEU A 333 11.81 18.07 -4.57
N GLY A 334 10.93 17.15 -4.88
CA GLY A 334 11.27 15.75 -5.06
C GLY A 334 10.11 14.96 -5.66
N SER A 335 10.45 13.88 -6.36
CA SER A 335 9.49 12.95 -6.96
C SER A 335 10.09 11.55 -7.02
N ARG A 336 9.25 10.54 -6.76
CA ARG A 336 9.62 9.12 -6.81
C ARG A 336 8.41 8.23 -7.06
N MET A 337 8.65 7.01 -7.54
CA MET A 337 7.60 5.99 -7.52
C MET A 337 7.21 5.64 -6.08
N THR A 338 5.99 5.17 -5.87
CA THR A 338 5.50 4.67 -4.58
C THR A 338 4.81 3.31 -4.76
N GLY A 339 4.96 2.43 -3.76
CA GLY A 339 4.44 1.06 -3.77
C GLY A 339 5.35 0.06 -4.46
N ALA A 340 4.78 -1.00 -5.02
CA ALA A 340 5.53 -2.12 -5.59
C ALA A 340 6.28 -1.81 -6.91
N GLY A 341 5.94 -0.72 -7.60
CA GLY A 341 6.46 -0.44 -8.94
C GLY A 341 5.77 -1.25 -10.04
N PHE A 342 6.47 -1.48 -11.15
CA PHE A 342 6.00 -2.18 -12.36
C PHE A 342 4.78 -1.52 -13.04
N GLY A 343 4.64 -0.22 -12.90
CA GLY A 343 3.49 0.64 -13.12
C GLY A 343 2.97 1.21 -11.80
N GLY A 344 1.73 1.65 -11.75
CA GLY A 344 1.15 2.30 -10.57
C GLY A 344 1.45 3.79 -10.55
N CYS A 345 1.90 4.35 -9.41
CA CYS A 345 1.98 5.79 -9.25
C CYS A 345 3.34 6.29 -8.77
N THR A 346 3.54 7.58 -8.98
CA THR A 346 4.58 8.38 -8.34
C THR A 346 3.98 9.28 -7.28
N ILE A 347 4.80 9.72 -6.33
CA ILE A 347 4.48 10.77 -5.37
C ILE A 347 5.47 11.91 -5.57
N SER A 348 4.95 13.14 -5.67
CA SER A 348 5.73 14.36 -5.85
C SER A 348 5.42 15.38 -4.77
N LEU A 349 6.46 16.04 -4.26
CA LEU A 349 6.35 17.16 -3.34
C LEU A 349 6.45 18.46 -4.14
N VAL A 350 5.33 19.17 -4.29
CA VAL A 350 5.16 20.29 -5.22
C VAL A 350 4.72 21.53 -4.45
N ARG A 351 5.26 22.72 -4.78
CA ARG A 351 4.78 23.99 -4.23
C ARG A 351 3.31 24.21 -4.60
N THR A 352 2.51 24.71 -3.66
CA THR A 352 1.06 24.89 -3.86
C THR A 352 0.76 25.75 -5.08
N GLU A 353 1.54 26.85 -5.28
CA GLU A 353 1.40 27.72 -6.44
C GLU A 353 1.81 27.10 -7.79
N ALA A 354 2.57 26.00 -7.76
CA ALA A 354 3.06 25.31 -8.95
C ALA A 354 2.19 24.10 -9.37
N VAL A 355 1.18 23.73 -8.58
CA VAL A 355 0.39 22.50 -8.80
C VAL A 355 -0.26 22.44 -10.17
N ASP A 356 -0.93 23.51 -10.60
CA ASP A 356 -1.61 23.53 -11.92
C ASP A 356 -0.61 23.39 -13.09
N ASN A 357 0.54 24.10 -12.98
CA ASN A 357 1.63 23.98 -13.94
C ASN A 357 2.23 22.58 -13.95
N PHE A 358 2.43 21.98 -12.77
CA PHE A 358 2.93 20.62 -12.63
C PHE A 358 2.02 19.63 -13.35
N ILE A 359 0.73 19.60 -13.05
CA ILE A 359 -0.25 18.68 -13.67
C ILE A 359 -0.25 18.83 -15.20
N LYS A 360 -0.28 20.08 -15.68
CA LYS A 360 -0.31 20.38 -17.11
C LYS A 360 1.00 19.94 -17.80
N ASN A 361 2.15 20.30 -17.24
CA ASN A 361 3.46 20.06 -17.87
C ASN A 361 3.84 18.58 -17.81
N VAL A 362 3.79 17.96 -16.64
CA VAL A 362 4.10 16.53 -16.47
C VAL A 362 3.15 15.67 -17.28
N GLY A 363 1.84 15.96 -17.25
CA GLY A 363 0.84 15.23 -18.04
C GLY A 363 1.07 15.34 -19.56
N ARG A 364 1.47 16.53 -20.06
CA ARG A 364 1.82 16.72 -21.46
C ARG A 364 3.06 15.93 -21.86
N ILE A 365 4.15 16.02 -21.07
CA ILE A 365 5.41 15.30 -21.33
C ILE A 365 5.17 13.81 -21.31
N TYR A 366 4.52 13.30 -20.27
CA TYR A 366 4.19 11.89 -20.14
C TYR A 366 3.41 11.37 -21.35
N ARG A 367 2.34 12.05 -21.75
CA ARG A 367 1.54 11.65 -22.91
C ARG A 367 2.34 11.66 -24.21
N GLN A 368 3.30 12.58 -24.39
CA GLN A 368 4.18 12.62 -25.54
C GLN A 368 5.18 11.45 -25.58
N GLN A 369 5.69 11.04 -24.43
CA GLN A 369 6.68 9.97 -24.33
C GLN A 369 6.04 8.58 -24.35
N ILE A 370 4.92 8.41 -23.62
CA ILE A 370 4.30 7.09 -23.38
C ILE A 370 3.13 6.82 -24.34
N GLY A 371 2.45 7.85 -24.84
CA GLY A 371 1.38 7.71 -25.84
C GLY A 371 -0.05 7.74 -25.26
N TYR A 372 -0.23 7.67 -23.94
CA TYR A 372 -1.52 7.77 -23.24
C TYR A 372 -1.42 8.68 -22.02
N PRO A 373 -2.55 9.19 -21.48
CA PRO A 373 -2.52 10.14 -20.38
C PRO A 373 -2.21 9.48 -19.03
N ALA A 374 -1.59 10.25 -18.13
CA ALA A 374 -1.55 9.96 -16.70
C ALA A 374 -2.69 10.70 -15.99
N ASP A 375 -3.09 10.18 -14.80
CA ASP A 375 -4.02 10.85 -13.92
C ASP A 375 -3.30 11.44 -12.71
N PHE A 376 -3.83 12.56 -12.18
CA PHE A 376 -3.21 13.29 -11.06
C PHE A 376 -4.21 13.47 -9.93
N TYR A 377 -3.76 13.24 -8.70
CA TYR A 377 -4.56 13.35 -7.49
C TYR A 377 -3.82 14.19 -6.46
N ILE A 378 -4.48 15.25 -5.99
CA ILE A 378 -4.01 16.03 -4.84
C ILE A 378 -4.63 15.37 -3.62
N CYS A 379 -3.81 14.67 -2.84
CA CYS A 379 -4.28 13.92 -1.67
C CYS A 379 -3.85 14.58 -0.38
N GLN A 380 -4.68 14.40 0.65
CA GLN A 380 -4.35 14.74 2.02
C GLN A 380 -4.02 13.49 2.82
N ILE A 381 -3.24 13.69 3.88
CA ILE A 381 -2.97 12.63 4.84
C ILE A 381 -4.19 12.49 5.76
N GLY A 382 -4.88 11.37 5.62
CA GLY A 382 -6.13 11.04 6.29
C GLY A 382 -5.96 10.21 7.56
N ASP A 383 -7.10 9.92 8.20
CA ASP A 383 -7.18 9.00 9.32
C ASP A 383 -7.24 7.54 8.87
N GLY A 384 -7.05 6.63 9.81
CA GLY A 384 -7.23 5.20 9.63
C GLY A 384 -8.71 4.80 9.41
N PRO A 385 -9.03 3.50 9.50
CA PRO A 385 -10.37 3.00 9.26
C PRO A 385 -11.36 3.46 10.33
N GLY A 386 -12.63 3.55 9.94
CA GLY A 386 -13.67 3.98 10.85
C GLY A 386 -15.09 3.67 10.37
N LYS A 387 -16.03 3.74 11.30
CA LYS A 387 -17.48 3.68 11.06
C LYS A 387 -18.00 5.08 10.76
N LEU A 388 -18.83 5.24 9.73
CA LEU A 388 -19.38 6.52 9.29
C LEU A 388 -20.78 6.80 9.86
#